data_ce34538e291c73055df50f32bc6efa5d
#
_entry.id   ce34538e291c73055df50f32bc6efa5d
#
_cell.length_a   1.000
_cell.length_b   1.000
_cell.length_c   1.000
_cell.angle_alpha   90.00
_cell.angle_beta   90.00
_cell.angle_gamma   90.00
#
_symmetry.space_group_name_H-M   'P 1'
#
loop_
_entity.id
_entity.type
_entity.pdbx_description
1 polymer ?
#
loop_
_entity_poly.entity_id
_entity_poly.type
_entity_poly.pdbx_seq_one_letter_code
_entity_poly.pdbx_strand_id
1 'polypeptide(L)'
;MNRAMLIIGIIMLAMFTFGVINITSNYQSGNELDYYLLKETTEAAMIDATDIGYYRMSGGLYRIDKEKFVESFLRRFSQNVVNTRNYDIKFYDINETPPKVTIKVDSDTSVAFNDDQLHMSNKITSIMETDYETNELTTRLANSGKLDYSKIDEVYTKLLATS
;
A
#
# COMPACT_ATOMS: atom_id res chain seq x y z
N MET A 1 -0.62 45.88 -35.21
CA MET A 1 0.20 44.95 -34.42
C MET A 1 1.30 44.36 -35.30
N ASN A 2 2.56 44.52 -34.92
CA ASN A 2 3.69 44.00 -35.72
C ASN A 2 3.65 42.48 -35.74
N ARG A 3 3.61 41.88 -36.93
CA ARG A 3 3.58 40.40 -37.11
C ARG A 3 4.75 39.71 -36.36
N ALA A 4 5.89 40.40 -36.25
CA ALA A 4 7.04 39.93 -35.49
C ALA A 4 6.74 39.77 -33.99
N MET A 5 6.03 40.70 -33.34
CA MET A 5 5.64 40.61 -31.93
C MET A 5 4.70 39.43 -31.67
N LEU A 6 3.79 39.17 -32.60
CA LEU A 6 2.88 38.03 -32.50
C LEU A 6 3.63 36.69 -32.55
N ILE A 7 4.60 36.56 -33.44
CA ILE A 7 5.46 35.36 -33.57
C ILE A 7 6.26 35.12 -32.28
N ILE A 8 6.90 36.18 -31.74
CA ILE A 8 7.65 36.10 -30.49
C ILE A 8 6.73 35.67 -29.32
N GLY A 9 5.53 36.23 -29.26
CA GLY A 9 4.55 35.87 -28.23
C GLY A 9 4.15 34.36 -28.27
N ILE A 10 3.94 33.84 -29.50
CA ILE A 10 3.62 32.42 -29.68
C ILE A 10 4.78 31.52 -29.24
N ILE A 11 6.02 31.90 -29.61
CA ILE A 11 7.22 31.12 -29.22
C ILE A 11 7.39 31.12 -27.71
N MET A 12 7.23 32.27 -27.04
CA MET A 12 7.30 32.37 -25.58
C MET A 12 6.21 31.51 -24.90
N LEU A 13 4.98 31.57 -25.43
CA LEU A 13 3.88 30.74 -24.91
C LEU A 13 4.18 29.24 -25.07
N ALA A 14 4.70 28.84 -26.23
CA ALA A 14 5.06 27.44 -26.48
C ALA A 14 6.17 26.95 -25.54
N MET A 15 7.21 27.75 -25.30
CA MET A 15 8.29 27.44 -24.36
C MET A 15 7.76 27.32 -22.92
N PHE A 16 6.89 28.22 -22.49
CA PHE A 16 6.27 28.18 -21.17
C PHE A 16 5.41 26.93 -21.02
N THR A 17 4.56 26.62 -21.99
CA THR A 17 3.69 25.43 -21.98
C THR A 17 4.55 24.15 -21.91
N PHE A 18 5.62 24.07 -22.69
CA PHE A 18 6.53 22.93 -22.66
C PHE A 18 7.19 22.76 -21.28
N GLY A 19 7.60 23.86 -20.64
CA GLY A 19 8.14 23.83 -19.27
C GLY A 19 7.15 23.27 -18.26
N VAL A 20 5.90 23.75 -18.29
CA VAL A 20 4.82 23.26 -17.39
C VAL A 20 4.54 21.78 -17.60
N ILE A 21 4.46 21.31 -18.86
CA ILE A 21 4.22 19.90 -19.18
C ILE A 21 5.35 19.03 -18.62
N ASN A 22 6.62 19.42 -18.78
CA ASN A 22 7.75 18.65 -18.27
C ASN A 22 7.73 18.53 -16.74
N ILE A 23 7.45 19.63 -16.01
CA ILE A 23 7.36 19.62 -14.55
C ILE A 23 6.23 18.69 -14.11
N THR A 24 5.04 18.82 -14.70
CA THR A 24 3.88 18.01 -14.36
C THR A 24 4.12 16.52 -14.65
N SER A 25 4.73 16.21 -15.80
CA SER A 25 5.05 14.82 -16.17
C SER A 25 6.05 14.18 -15.20
N ASN A 26 7.10 14.91 -14.81
CA ASN A 26 8.07 14.42 -13.84
C ASN A 26 7.45 14.17 -12.45
N TYR A 27 6.53 15.06 -12.03
CA TYR A 27 5.81 14.90 -10.79
C TYR A 27 4.92 13.66 -10.79
N GLN A 28 4.12 13.48 -11.85
CA GLN A 28 3.23 12.31 -11.97
C GLN A 28 4.01 11.01 -12.00
N SER A 29 5.08 10.93 -12.82
CA SER A 29 5.91 9.74 -12.90
C SER A 29 6.60 9.41 -11.56
N GLY A 30 7.07 10.43 -10.84
CA GLY A 30 7.67 10.24 -9.52
C GLY A 30 6.68 9.72 -8.48
N ASN A 31 5.48 10.29 -8.46
CA ASN A 31 4.42 9.89 -7.54
C ASN A 31 3.90 8.46 -7.82
N GLU A 32 3.73 8.10 -9.09
CA GLU A 32 3.35 6.75 -9.49
C GLU A 32 4.42 5.73 -9.10
N LEU A 33 5.69 6.03 -9.31
CA LEU A 33 6.79 5.15 -8.93
C LEU A 33 6.81 4.92 -7.42
N ASP A 34 6.68 5.96 -6.61
CA ASP A 34 6.64 5.87 -5.15
C ASP A 34 5.42 5.07 -4.68
N TYR A 35 4.27 5.21 -5.34
CA TYR A 35 3.07 4.44 -5.04
C TYR A 35 3.25 2.94 -5.34
N TYR A 36 3.80 2.60 -6.51
CA TYR A 36 4.05 1.20 -6.88
C TYR A 36 5.10 0.56 -5.97
N LEU A 37 6.17 1.29 -5.64
CA LEU A 37 7.18 0.83 -4.70
C LEU A 37 6.58 0.56 -3.32
N LEU A 38 5.76 1.47 -2.81
CA LEU A 38 5.07 1.31 -1.54
C LEU A 38 4.15 0.09 -1.55
N LYS A 39 3.37 -0.11 -2.63
CA LYS A 39 2.47 -1.24 -2.79
C LYS A 39 3.22 -2.56 -2.81
N GLU A 40 4.17 -2.71 -3.71
CA GLU A 40 4.95 -3.95 -3.88
C GLU A 40 5.70 -4.31 -2.59
N THR A 41 6.33 -3.33 -1.96
CA THR A 41 7.06 -3.53 -0.71
C THR A 41 6.14 -3.96 0.43
N THR A 42 4.95 -3.35 0.54
CA THR A 42 3.96 -3.70 1.57
C THR A 42 3.46 -5.13 1.38
N GLU A 43 3.06 -5.50 0.17
CA GLU A 43 2.55 -6.84 -0.13
C GLU A 43 3.63 -7.90 0.12
N ALA A 44 4.85 -7.68 -0.35
CA ALA A 44 5.97 -8.60 -0.13
C ALA A 44 6.35 -8.73 1.36
N ALA A 45 6.33 -7.63 2.12
CA ALA A 45 6.61 -7.66 3.56
C ALA A 45 5.51 -8.37 4.36
N MET A 46 4.25 -8.27 3.97
CA MET A 46 3.15 -9.02 4.58
C MET A 46 3.32 -10.53 4.37
N ILE A 47 3.72 -10.95 3.17
CA ILE A 47 3.99 -12.37 2.87
C ILE A 47 5.17 -12.88 3.73
N ASP A 48 6.26 -12.12 3.80
CA ASP A 48 7.43 -12.49 4.62
C ASP A 48 7.11 -12.59 6.11
N ALA A 49 6.18 -11.74 6.58
CA ALA A 49 5.77 -11.68 8.00
C ALA A 49 4.70 -12.71 8.36
N THR A 50 4.19 -13.47 7.39
CA THR A 50 3.16 -14.46 7.64
C THR A 50 3.67 -15.57 8.56
N ASP A 51 2.89 -15.89 9.61
CA ASP A 51 3.13 -16.99 10.52
C ASP A 51 2.57 -18.30 9.93
N ILE A 52 3.46 -19.07 9.29
CA ILE A 52 3.11 -20.35 8.66
C ILE A 52 2.71 -21.39 9.71
N GLY A 53 3.26 -21.30 10.93
CA GLY A 53 2.88 -22.19 12.04
C GLY A 53 1.43 -21.98 12.45
N TYR A 54 1.06 -20.73 12.66
CA TYR A 54 -0.31 -20.35 12.96
C TYR A 54 -1.29 -20.73 11.85
N TYR A 55 -0.93 -20.47 10.59
CA TYR A 55 -1.74 -20.84 9.42
C TYR A 55 -2.08 -22.35 9.39
N ARG A 56 -1.08 -23.22 9.67
CA ARG A 56 -1.28 -24.68 9.70
C ARG A 56 -2.12 -25.14 10.88
N MET A 57 -1.96 -24.50 12.04
CA MET A 57 -2.67 -24.88 13.27
C MET A 57 -4.11 -24.37 13.29
N SER A 58 -4.37 -23.21 12.71
CA SER A 58 -5.67 -22.55 12.69
C SER A 58 -6.61 -23.05 11.59
N GLY A 59 -6.14 -23.94 10.71
CA GLY A 59 -6.93 -24.42 9.57
C GLY A 59 -7.03 -23.44 8.43
N GLY A 60 -6.02 -22.57 8.25
CA GLY A 60 -5.90 -21.67 7.10
C GLY A 60 -6.11 -20.18 7.41
N LEU A 61 -6.17 -19.78 8.70
CA LEU A 61 -6.21 -18.35 9.06
C LEU A 61 -4.82 -17.74 8.93
N TYR A 62 -4.75 -16.60 8.25
CA TYR A 62 -3.50 -15.82 8.18
C TYR A 62 -3.32 -14.98 9.44
N ARG A 63 -2.09 -14.97 9.90
CA ARG A 63 -1.59 -14.07 10.93
C ARG A 63 -0.24 -13.52 10.49
N ILE A 64 0.00 -12.24 10.72
CA ILE A 64 1.30 -11.61 10.51
C ILE A 64 1.94 -11.25 11.85
N ASP A 65 3.27 -11.34 11.91
CA ASP A 65 4.06 -10.82 13.00
C ASP A 65 4.38 -9.35 12.72
N LYS A 66 3.98 -8.44 13.62
CA LYS A 66 4.16 -6.99 13.46
C LYS A 66 5.63 -6.58 13.36
N GLU A 67 6.48 -7.15 14.20
CA GLU A 67 7.90 -6.78 14.27
C GLU A 67 8.60 -7.23 12.99
N LYS A 68 8.35 -8.45 12.58
CA LYS A 68 8.88 -9.02 11.34
C LYS A 68 8.38 -8.28 10.11
N PHE A 69 7.11 -7.82 10.13
CA PHE A 69 6.55 -7.01 9.06
C PHE A 69 7.31 -5.69 8.91
N VAL A 70 7.47 -4.94 10.02
CA VAL A 70 8.15 -3.63 10.02
C VAL A 70 9.61 -3.79 9.56
N GLU A 71 10.32 -4.80 10.07
CA GLU A 71 11.70 -5.08 9.67
C GLU A 71 11.79 -5.40 8.17
N SER A 72 10.96 -6.33 7.67
CA SER A 72 10.95 -6.73 6.26
C SER A 72 10.57 -5.57 5.34
N PHE A 73 9.59 -4.77 5.75
CA PHE A 73 9.19 -3.58 5.00
C PHE A 73 10.33 -2.58 4.90
N LEU A 74 10.93 -2.17 6.01
CA LEU A 74 12.01 -1.19 6.02
C LEU A 74 13.24 -1.66 5.21
N ARG A 75 13.60 -2.93 5.35
CA ARG A 75 14.71 -3.53 4.60
C ARG A 75 14.45 -3.49 3.10
N ARG A 76 13.27 -3.93 2.64
CA ARG A 76 12.92 -3.96 1.21
C ARG A 76 12.74 -2.55 0.66
N PHE A 77 12.09 -1.69 1.41
CA PHE A 77 11.87 -0.29 1.00
C PHE A 77 13.21 0.43 0.83
N SER A 78 14.12 0.33 1.79
CA SER A 78 15.45 0.97 1.72
C SER A 78 16.32 0.50 0.54
N GLN A 79 16.12 -0.72 0.07
CA GLN A 79 16.86 -1.26 -1.09
C GLN A 79 16.38 -0.70 -2.43
N ASN A 80 15.13 -0.24 -2.50
CA ASN A 80 14.48 0.13 -3.74
C ASN A 80 14.20 1.64 -3.85
N VAL A 81 14.42 2.42 -2.78
CA VAL A 81 14.21 3.86 -2.80
C VAL A 81 15.28 4.60 -3.60
N VAL A 82 14.90 5.74 -4.14
CA VAL A 82 15.83 6.65 -4.82
C VAL A 82 16.63 7.41 -3.77
N ASN A 83 17.93 7.21 -3.71
CA ASN A 83 18.84 7.78 -2.68
C ASN A 83 18.92 9.31 -2.65
N THR A 84 18.34 10.00 -3.64
CA THR A 84 18.33 11.47 -3.73
C THR A 84 17.13 12.13 -3.07
N ARG A 85 16.22 11.33 -2.47
CA ARG A 85 15.00 11.81 -1.82
C ARG A 85 15.00 11.48 -0.35
N ASN A 86 14.33 12.34 0.44
CA ASN A 86 14.04 12.05 1.83
C ASN A 86 12.67 11.38 1.93
N TYR A 87 12.58 10.32 2.72
CA TYR A 87 11.34 9.57 2.94
C TYR A 87 10.98 9.58 4.42
N ASP A 88 9.75 9.95 4.73
CA ASP A 88 9.15 9.83 6.07
C ASP A 88 8.07 8.73 6.03
N ILE A 89 8.29 7.66 6.80
CA ILE A 89 7.43 6.48 6.79
C ILE A 89 6.64 6.42 8.08
N LYS A 90 5.32 6.37 7.97
CA LYS A 90 4.40 6.29 9.11
C LYS A 90 3.53 5.04 9.01
N PHE A 91 3.59 4.21 10.04
CA PHE A 91 2.71 3.07 10.21
C PHE A 91 1.51 3.50 11.06
N TYR A 92 0.28 3.40 10.51
CA TYR A 92 -0.93 3.84 11.22
C TYR A 92 -1.68 2.70 11.88
N ASP A 93 -1.72 1.54 11.23
CA ASP A 93 -2.53 0.42 11.69
C ASP A 93 -1.87 -0.87 11.22
N ILE A 94 -1.44 -1.69 12.18
CA ILE A 94 -0.93 -3.03 11.91
C ILE A 94 -1.73 -4.00 12.76
N ASN A 95 -2.67 -4.69 12.11
CA ASN A 95 -3.46 -5.73 12.73
C ASN A 95 -2.91 -7.11 12.35
N GLU A 96 -2.71 -7.97 13.36
CA GLU A 96 -2.14 -9.30 13.14
C GLU A 96 -3.16 -10.29 12.58
N THR A 97 -4.41 -10.21 13.06
CA THR A 97 -5.48 -11.15 12.71
C THR A 97 -6.84 -10.42 12.68
N PRO A 98 -7.51 -10.27 11.54
CA PRO A 98 -7.01 -10.54 10.20
C PRO A 98 -5.85 -9.58 9.82
N PRO A 99 -4.88 -10.04 9.00
CA PRO A 99 -3.76 -9.19 8.61
C PRO A 99 -4.20 -7.96 7.84
N LYS A 100 -3.98 -6.79 8.43
CA LYS A 100 -4.28 -5.49 7.82
C LYS A 100 -3.18 -4.52 8.17
N VAL A 101 -2.67 -3.82 7.18
CA VAL A 101 -1.61 -2.84 7.37
C VAL A 101 -1.95 -1.55 6.64
N THR A 102 -1.78 -0.42 7.33
CA THR A 102 -1.91 0.91 6.73
C THR A 102 -0.61 1.66 6.90
N ILE A 103 0.01 2.03 5.78
CA ILE A 103 1.27 2.75 5.74
C ILE A 103 1.10 4.03 4.93
N LYS A 104 1.73 5.09 5.40
CA LYS A 104 1.86 6.35 4.68
C LYS A 104 3.34 6.64 4.48
N VAL A 105 3.71 7.01 3.26
CA VAL A 105 5.05 7.45 2.91
C VAL A 105 4.95 8.84 2.33
N ASP A 106 5.65 9.76 2.97
CA ASP A 106 5.83 11.12 2.50
C ASP A 106 7.25 11.22 1.91
N SER A 107 7.38 11.77 0.70
CA SER A 107 8.68 11.95 0.05
C SER A 107 8.84 13.39 -0.45
N ASP A 108 10.05 13.93 -0.27
CA ASP A 108 10.41 15.26 -0.74
C ASP A 108 11.42 15.17 -1.88
N THR A 109 11.14 15.85 -2.99
CA THR A 109 12.06 15.96 -4.12
C THR A 109 12.35 17.42 -4.43
N SER A 110 13.63 17.73 -4.70
CA SER A 110 14.02 19.07 -5.12
C SER A 110 13.65 19.30 -6.58
N VAL A 111 13.02 20.43 -6.87
CA VAL A 111 12.72 20.86 -8.24
C VAL A 111 13.85 21.77 -8.73
N ALA A 112 14.35 21.51 -9.95
CA ALA A 112 15.53 22.17 -10.51
C ALA A 112 15.43 23.69 -10.73
N PHE A 113 14.29 24.32 -10.47
CA PHE A 113 14.03 25.72 -10.81
C PHE A 113 13.98 26.70 -9.63
N ASN A 114 13.83 26.19 -8.42
CA ASN A 114 13.81 26.97 -7.18
C ASN A 114 14.18 26.01 -6.05
N ASP A 115 14.70 26.51 -4.91
CA ASP A 115 14.91 25.68 -3.72
C ASP A 115 13.61 25.12 -3.09
N ASP A 116 12.50 25.20 -3.84
CA ASP A 116 11.21 24.64 -3.43
C ASP A 116 11.23 23.11 -3.53
N GLN A 117 10.88 22.48 -2.43
CA GLN A 117 10.73 21.03 -2.35
C GLN A 117 9.32 20.64 -2.78
N LEU A 118 9.23 19.71 -3.69
CA LEU A 118 7.97 19.11 -4.10
C LEU A 118 7.65 17.97 -3.16
N HIS A 119 6.56 18.12 -2.40
CA HIS A 119 6.11 17.13 -1.45
C HIS A 119 5.13 16.14 -2.09
N MET A 120 5.44 14.85 -2.01
CA MET A 120 4.58 13.77 -2.47
C MET A 120 4.17 12.90 -1.28
N SER A 121 2.89 12.53 -1.22
CA SER A 121 2.34 11.76 -0.11
C SER A 121 1.53 10.60 -0.64
N ASN A 122 1.94 9.38 -0.30
CA ASN A 122 1.27 8.15 -0.69
C ASN A 122 0.83 7.36 0.54
N LYS A 123 -0.41 6.89 0.52
CA LYS A 123 -0.96 6.05 1.59
C LYS A 123 -1.56 4.79 0.98
N ILE A 124 -1.22 3.66 1.57
CA ILE A 124 -1.79 2.37 1.19
C ILE A 124 -2.37 1.64 2.41
N THR A 125 -3.46 0.93 2.17
CA THR A 125 -3.99 -0.04 3.11
C THR A 125 -4.04 -1.39 2.40
N SER A 126 -3.32 -2.36 2.93
CA SER A 126 -3.28 -3.73 2.42
C SER A 126 -3.92 -4.67 3.43
N ILE A 127 -4.75 -5.57 2.94
CA ILE A 127 -5.45 -6.59 3.73
C ILE A 127 -5.12 -7.94 3.09
N MET A 128 -4.70 -8.89 3.91
CA MET A 128 -4.53 -10.27 3.45
C MET A 128 -5.79 -11.05 3.83
N GLU A 129 -6.59 -11.34 2.82
CA GLU A 129 -7.80 -12.15 2.99
C GLU A 129 -7.44 -13.62 3.00
N THR A 130 -8.07 -14.37 3.90
CA THR A 130 -8.11 -15.82 3.83
C THR A 130 -9.17 -16.19 2.80
N ASP A 131 -8.75 -16.88 1.76
CA ASP A 131 -9.68 -17.55 0.86
C ASP A 131 -10.24 -18.77 1.63
N TYR A 132 -11.14 -18.48 2.57
CA TYR A 132 -11.98 -19.55 3.08
C TYR A 132 -12.85 -19.99 1.92
N GLU A 133 -12.56 -21.14 1.37
CA GLU A 133 -13.58 -21.90 0.65
C GLU A 133 -14.73 -22.15 1.64
N THR A 134 -15.60 -21.15 1.76
CA THR A 134 -16.90 -21.26 2.46
C THR A 134 -17.63 -22.52 2.04
N ASN A 135 -17.34 -23.04 0.85
CA ASN A 135 -17.83 -24.31 0.33
C ASN A 135 -17.38 -25.53 1.13
N GLU A 136 -16.16 -25.60 1.66
CA GLU A 136 -15.71 -26.78 2.39
C GLU A 136 -16.29 -26.83 3.80
N LEU A 137 -16.40 -25.68 4.46
CA LEU A 137 -17.05 -25.57 5.77
C LEU A 137 -18.57 -25.78 5.69
N THR A 138 -19.22 -25.17 4.72
CA THR A 138 -20.66 -25.39 4.46
C THR A 138 -20.94 -26.82 4.01
N THR A 139 -20.07 -27.43 3.22
CA THR A 139 -20.22 -28.82 2.79
C THR A 139 -19.97 -29.79 3.93
N ARG A 140 -18.99 -29.58 4.79
CA ARG A 140 -18.75 -30.41 6.00
C ARG A 140 -19.88 -30.26 7.02
N LEU A 141 -20.41 -29.05 7.21
CA LEU A 141 -21.54 -28.80 8.10
C LEU A 141 -22.85 -29.32 7.53
N ALA A 142 -23.08 -29.21 6.22
CA ALA A 142 -24.24 -29.79 5.54
C ALA A 142 -24.24 -31.35 5.61
N ASN A 143 -23.07 -31.96 5.39
CA ASN A 143 -22.89 -33.42 5.47
C ASN A 143 -22.97 -33.96 6.90
N SER A 144 -22.73 -33.13 7.91
CA SER A 144 -22.91 -33.52 9.33
C SER A 144 -24.37 -33.46 9.80
N GLY A 145 -25.30 -33.01 8.98
CA GLY A 145 -26.73 -32.93 9.30
C GLY A 145 -27.09 -31.93 10.40
N LYS A 146 -26.16 -31.07 10.82
CA LYS A 146 -26.32 -30.10 11.92
C LYS A 146 -25.87 -28.69 11.49
N LEU A 147 -26.56 -28.11 10.53
CA LEU A 147 -26.50 -26.65 10.31
C LEU A 147 -27.48 -25.99 11.28
N ASP A 148 -27.04 -25.82 12.52
CA ASP A 148 -27.71 -24.94 13.46
C ASP A 148 -27.05 -23.57 13.36
N TYR A 149 -27.70 -22.65 12.66
CA TYR A 149 -27.21 -21.26 12.44
C TYR A 149 -26.97 -20.53 13.76
N SER A 150 -27.63 -20.92 14.84
CA SER A 150 -27.41 -20.36 16.19
C SER A 150 -26.00 -20.63 16.73
N LYS A 151 -25.35 -21.70 16.30
CA LYS A 151 -23.97 -22.03 16.69
C LYS A 151 -22.91 -21.30 15.93
N ILE A 152 -23.22 -20.84 14.72
CA ILE A 152 -22.29 -20.00 13.91
C ILE A 152 -22.14 -18.64 14.59
N ASP A 153 -23.22 -18.04 15.07
CA ASP A 153 -23.20 -16.80 15.85
C ASP A 153 -22.44 -16.96 17.18
N GLU A 154 -22.55 -18.11 17.85
CA GLU A 154 -21.82 -18.37 19.08
C GLU A 154 -20.31 -18.49 18.86
N VAL A 155 -19.88 -19.15 17.78
CA VAL A 155 -18.46 -19.25 17.40
C VAL A 155 -17.90 -17.90 17.01
N TYR A 156 -18.65 -17.09 16.23
CA TYR A 156 -18.27 -15.72 15.88
C TYR A 156 -18.15 -14.84 17.11
N THR A 157 -19.10 -14.94 18.05
CA THR A 157 -19.08 -14.14 19.29
C THR A 157 -17.92 -14.56 20.20
N LYS A 158 -17.56 -15.84 20.26
CA LYS A 158 -16.39 -16.32 21.01
C LYS A 158 -15.07 -15.88 20.38
N LEU A 159 -14.96 -15.85 19.05
CA LEU A 159 -13.78 -15.35 18.35
C LEU A 159 -13.58 -13.84 18.56
N LEU A 160 -14.66 -13.06 18.58
CA LEU A 160 -14.62 -11.62 18.86
C LEU A 160 -14.35 -11.28 20.34
N ALA A 161 -14.68 -12.18 21.26
CA ALA A 161 -14.44 -11.99 22.70
C ALA A 161 -13.02 -12.37 23.15
N THR A 162 -12.23 -13.03 22.29
CA THR A 162 -10.85 -13.45 22.56
C THR A 162 -9.79 -12.57 21.85
N SER A 163 -10.24 -11.52 21.14
CA SER A 163 -9.35 -10.49 20.55
C SER A 163 -9.43 -9.16 21.40
#